data_fa3e2a1adf9434e050021a713f8a71e7
#
_entry.id   fa3e2a1adf9434e050021a713f8a71e7
#
_cell.length_a   1.000
_cell.length_b   1.000
_cell.length_c   1.000
_cell.angle_alpha   90.00
_cell.angle_beta   90.00
_cell.angle_gamma   90.00
#
_symmetry.space_group_name_H-M   'P 1'
#
loop_
_entity.id
_entity.type
_entity.pdbx_description
1 polymer ?
#
loop_
_entity_poly.entity_id
_entity_poly.type
_entity_poly.pdbx_seq_one_letter_code
_entity_poly.pdbx_strand_id
1 'polypeptide(L)'
;MKLVDTSSWVEYLRGRESEAGDRVEVLVLSGEAAWCDMTLVELWHGVRGVKEKRELAEMESEIERVPVNEAVWRLASKLALRCREKGVTVPTSDIVIAACGAAHKLELEHCDGHFDDILPLAKAL
;
A
#
# COMPACT_ATOMS: atom_id res chain seq x y z
N MET A 1 0.99 -12.59 6.07
CA MET A 1 1.01 -11.73 4.86
C MET A 1 0.78 -10.28 5.26
N LYS A 2 1.53 -9.38 4.67
CA LYS A 2 1.39 -7.95 4.90
C LYS A 2 1.02 -7.23 3.62
N LEU A 3 0.16 -6.24 3.73
CA LEU A 3 -0.13 -5.34 2.63
C LEU A 3 0.95 -4.25 2.61
N VAL A 4 1.75 -4.23 1.55
CA VAL A 4 2.85 -3.28 1.41
C VAL A 4 2.35 -2.04 0.68
N ASP A 5 2.57 -0.86 1.27
CA ASP A 5 2.14 0.40 0.65
C ASP A 5 3.04 0.81 -0.52
N THR A 6 2.59 1.81 -1.26
CA THR A 6 3.29 2.26 -2.46
C THR A 6 4.70 2.77 -2.16
N SER A 7 4.89 3.55 -1.10
CA SER A 7 6.22 4.11 -0.78
C SER A 7 7.25 3.02 -0.47
N SER A 8 6.84 1.98 0.24
CA SER A 8 7.73 0.85 0.55
C SER A 8 8.05 0.03 -0.71
N TRP A 9 7.08 -0.18 -1.60
CA TRP A 9 7.33 -0.81 -2.89
C TRP A 9 8.31 -0.01 -3.75
N VAL A 10 8.18 1.31 -3.75
CA VAL A 10 9.11 2.19 -4.48
C VAL A 10 10.53 2.03 -3.97
N GLU A 11 10.74 1.96 -2.66
CA GLU A 11 12.06 1.74 -2.06
C GLU A 11 12.66 0.40 -2.50
N TYR A 12 11.85 -0.64 -2.49
CA TYR A 12 12.27 -1.96 -2.96
C TYR A 12 12.63 -1.97 -4.46
N LEU A 13 11.75 -1.41 -5.29
CA LEU A 13 11.92 -1.43 -6.75
C LEU A 13 13.11 -0.60 -7.23
N ARG A 14 13.45 0.47 -6.54
CA ARG A 14 14.60 1.31 -6.89
C ARG A 14 15.95 0.73 -6.51
N GLY A 15 15.95 -0.38 -5.77
CA GLY A 15 17.19 -1.06 -5.36
C GLY A 15 18.07 -0.23 -4.46
N ARG A 16 17.54 0.78 -3.77
CA ARG A 16 18.29 1.56 -2.81
C ARG A 16 18.49 0.77 -1.53
N GLU A 17 19.65 0.96 -0.90
CA GLU A 17 19.85 0.45 0.45
C GLU A 17 18.96 1.26 1.40
N SER A 18 17.93 0.63 1.92
CA SER A 18 17.03 1.24 2.89
C SER A 18 16.40 0.15 3.76
N GLU A 19 16.08 0.50 4.98
CA GLU A 19 15.39 -0.43 5.88
C GLU A 19 14.04 -0.85 5.32
N ALA A 20 13.31 0.09 4.72
CA ALA A 20 12.02 -0.20 4.10
C ALA A 20 12.16 -1.19 2.94
N GLY A 21 13.10 -0.96 2.04
CA GLY A 21 13.36 -1.87 0.93
C GLY A 21 13.78 -3.25 1.40
N ASP A 22 14.60 -3.33 2.43
CA ASP A 22 15.04 -4.61 3.01
C ASP A 22 13.88 -5.38 3.63
N ARG A 23 12.96 -4.70 4.32
CA ARG A 23 11.78 -5.35 4.88
C ARG A 23 10.87 -5.91 3.79
N VAL A 24 10.69 -5.15 2.71
CA VAL A 24 9.89 -5.62 1.57
C VAL A 24 10.55 -6.83 0.91
N GLU A 25 11.87 -6.81 0.74
CA GLU A 25 12.60 -7.95 0.17
C GLU A 25 12.35 -9.23 0.96
N VAL A 26 12.42 -9.16 2.28
CA VAL A 26 12.13 -10.31 3.14
C VAL A 26 10.72 -10.84 2.91
N LEU A 27 9.74 -9.94 2.81
CA LEU A 27 8.36 -10.32 2.56
C LEU A 27 8.17 -10.95 1.17
N VAL A 28 8.83 -10.40 0.15
CA VAL A 28 8.77 -10.95 -1.21
C VAL A 28 9.37 -12.35 -1.25
N LEU A 29 10.55 -12.53 -0.68
CA LEU A 29 11.25 -13.82 -0.68
C LEU A 29 10.51 -14.89 0.11
N SER A 30 9.76 -14.52 1.14
CA SER A 30 8.99 -15.44 1.95
C SER A 30 7.56 -15.68 1.44
N GLY A 31 7.15 -14.99 0.35
CA GLY A 31 5.80 -15.09 -0.17
C GLY A 31 4.74 -14.40 0.68
N GLU A 32 5.15 -13.46 1.54
CA GLU A 32 4.29 -12.77 2.49
C GLU A 32 3.97 -11.32 2.10
N ALA A 33 4.42 -10.86 0.92
CA ALA A 33 4.14 -9.53 0.42
C ALA A 33 2.86 -9.52 -0.42
N ALA A 34 2.03 -8.51 -0.23
CA ALA A 34 0.85 -8.25 -1.05
C ALA A 34 0.78 -6.78 -1.42
N TRP A 35 0.05 -6.47 -2.47
CA TRP A 35 -0.30 -5.10 -2.84
C TRP A 35 -1.77 -5.01 -3.22
N CYS A 36 -2.31 -3.80 -3.19
CA CYS A 36 -3.69 -3.58 -3.60
C CYS A 36 -3.77 -2.86 -4.95
N ASP A 37 -4.97 -2.83 -5.51
CA ASP A 37 -5.23 -2.19 -6.81
C ASP A 37 -4.77 -0.74 -6.85
N MET A 38 -4.96 0.02 -5.77
CA MET A 38 -4.54 1.42 -5.71
C MET A 38 -3.03 1.56 -5.82
N THR A 39 -2.28 0.72 -5.12
CA THR A 39 -0.82 0.71 -5.20
C THR A 39 -0.35 0.41 -6.61
N LEU A 40 -0.98 -0.56 -7.29
CA LEU A 40 -0.64 -0.88 -8.67
C LEU A 40 -0.81 0.33 -9.59
N VAL A 41 -1.91 1.06 -9.46
CA VAL A 41 -2.13 2.28 -10.25
C VAL A 41 -1.01 3.30 -10.01
N GLU A 42 -0.65 3.51 -8.75
CA GLU A 42 0.42 4.45 -8.40
C GLU A 42 1.78 4.00 -8.94
N LEU A 43 2.10 2.71 -8.86
CA LEU A 43 3.37 2.19 -9.37
C LEU A 43 3.44 2.31 -10.90
N TRP A 44 2.37 1.97 -11.61
CA TRP A 44 2.32 2.13 -13.07
C TRP A 44 2.39 3.60 -13.49
N HIS A 45 1.76 4.49 -12.74
CA HIS A 45 1.83 5.93 -13.01
C HIS A 45 3.25 6.48 -12.86
N GLY A 46 4.03 5.91 -11.95
CA GLY A 46 5.40 6.35 -11.68
C GLY A 46 6.50 5.56 -12.39
N VAL A 47 6.15 4.57 -13.21
CA VAL A 47 7.14 3.71 -13.87
C VAL A 47 8.01 4.50 -14.86
N ARG A 48 9.31 4.21 -14.87
CA ARG A 48 10.29 4.89 -15.73
C ARG A 48 11.02 3.88 -16.61
N GLY A 49 10.93 4.09 -17.92
CA GLY A 49 11.69 3.31 -18.88
C GLY A 49 11.26 1.86 -19.06
N VAL A 50 11.93 1.19 -19.98
CA VAL A 50 11.58 -0.17 -20.40
C VAL A 50 11.89 -1.20 -19.33
N LYS A 51 13.00 -1.03 -18.63
CA LYS A 51 13.44 -1.98 -17.60
C LYS A 51 12.45 -2.03 -16.42
N GLU A 52 12.10 -0.87 -15.85
CA GLU A 52 11.14 -0.80 -14.75
C GLU A 52 9.76 -1.34 -15.16
N LYS A 53 9.33 -1.01 -16.36
CA LYS A 53 8.06 -1.49 -16.92
C LYS A 53 8.02 -3.01 -16.99
N ARG A 54 9.11 -3.63 -17.43
CA ARG A 54 9.22 -5.08 -17.51
C ARG A 54 9.23 -5.72 -16.13
N GLU A 55 10.01 -5.16 -15.21
CA GLU A 55 10.08 -5.67 -13.83
C GLU A 55 8.71 -5.63 -13.15
N LEU A 56 8.00 -4.51 -13.28
CA LEU A 56 6.66 -4.37 -12.68
C LEU A 56 5.67 -5.36 -13.28
N ALA A 57 5.70 -5.53 -14.60
CA ALA A 57 4.83 -6.50 -15.28
C ALA A 57 5.10 -7.94 -14.80
N GLU A 58 6.37 -8.31 -14.62
CA GLU A 58 6.72 -9.63 -14.08
C GLU A 58 6.22 -9.81 -12.66
N MET A 59 6.36 -8.78 -11.82
CA MET A 59 5.91 -8.84 -10.44
C MET A 59 4.40 -9.03 -10.32
N GLU A 60 3.62 -8.48 -11.26
CA GLU A 60 2.16 -8.66 -11.23
C GLU A 60 1.74 -10.13 -11.31
N SER A 61 2.54 -10.99 -11.93
CA SER A 61 2.26 -12.43 -12.00
C SER A 61 2.69 -13.18 -10.72
N GLU A 62 3.47 -12.56 -9.87
CA GLU A 62 4.08 -13.23 -8.70
C GLU A 62 3.52 -12.73 -7.36
N ILE A 63 3.23 -11.44 -7.27
CA ILE A 63 2.80 -10.82 -6.01
C ILE A 63 1.29 -10.95 -5.83
N GLU A 64 0.88 -11.32 -4.63
CA GLU A 64 -0.54 -11.42 -4.27
C GLU A 64 -1.24 -10.07 -4.40
N ARG A 65 -2.33 -10.05 -5.16
CA ARG A 65 -3.13 -8.86 -5.35
C ARG A 65 -4.35 -8.87 -4.44
N VAL A 66 -4.47 -7.87 -3.58
CA VAL A 66 -5.59 -7.72 -2.66
C VAL A 66 -6.58 -6.75 -3.31
N PRO A 67 -7.81 -7.18 -3.61
CA PRO A 67 -8.74 -6.34 -4.36
C PRO A 67 -9.28 -5.19 -3.54
N VAL A 68 -9.43 -4.04 -4.20
CA VAL A 68 -10.17 -2.91 -3.67
C VAL A 68 -11.64 -3.11 -4.08
N ASN A 69 -12.34 -3.92 -3.29
CA ASN A 69 -13.72 -4.28 -3.54
C ASN A 69 -14.70 -3.26 -2.91
N GLU A 70 -16.00 -3.53 -3.02
CA GLU A 70 -17.02 -2.63 -2.51
C GLU A 70 -16.88 -2.36 -1.00
N ALA A 71 -16.56 -3.40 -0.22
CA ALA A 71 -16.35 -3.26 1.22
C ALA A 71 -15.19 -2.30 1.54
N VAL A 72 -14.11 -2.38 0.76
CA VAL A 72 -12.97 -1.47 0.90
C VAL A 72 -13.38 -0.04 0.59
N TRP A 73 -14.11 0.19 -0.50
CA TRP A 73 -14.56 1.53 -0.86
C TRP A 73 -15.47 2.13 0.20
N ARG A 74 -16.38 1.35 0.77
CA ARG A 74 -17.24 1.81 1.86
C ARG A 74 -16.45 2.19 3.10
N LEU A 75 -15.49 1.36 3.47
CA LEU A 75 -14.62 1.64 4.61
C LEU A 75 -13.75 2.86 4.35
N ALA A 76 -13.22 3.00 3.13
CA ALA A 76 -12.42 4.16 2.73
C ALA A 76 -13.22 5.46 2.87
N SER A 77 -14.49 5.46 2.48
CA SER A 77 -15.36 6.64 2.63
C SER A 77 -15.56 7.01 4.10
N LYS A 78 -15.80 6.04 4.96
CA LYS A 78 -15.92 6.27 6.40
C LYS A 78 -14.62 6.80 7.00
N LEU A 79 -13.51 6.23 6.60
CA LEU A 79 -12.19 6.63 7.07
C LEU A 79 -11.83 8.05 6.59
N ALA A 80 -12.18 8.39 5.35
CA ALA A 80 -11.98 9.73 4.81
C ALA A 80 -12.73 10.78 5.62
N LEU A 81 -14.00 10.51 5.97
CA LEU A 81 -14.78 11.40 6.82
C LEU A 81 -14.16 11.53 8.21
N ARG A 82 -13.72 10.42 8.79
CA ARG A 82 -13.07 10.43 10.10
C ARG A 82 -11.78 11.25 10.08
N CYS A 83 -10.96 11.10 9.05
CA CYS A 83 -9.75 11.93 8.89
C CYS A 83 -10.11 13.41 8.87
N ARG A 84 -11.11 13.79 8.10
CA ARG A 84 -11.57 15.17 8.04
C ARG A 84 -12.01 15.69 9.40
N GLU A 85 -12.81 14.91 10.11
CA GLU A 85 -13.32 15.27 11.44
C GLU A 85 -12.20 15.44 12.47
N LYS A 86 -11.14 14.68 12.33
CA LYS A 86 -9.97 14.71 13.23
C LYS A 86 -8.87 15.66 12.76
N GLY A 87 -9.09 16.38 11.65
CA GLY A 87 -8.09 17.30 11.12
C GLY A 87 -6.86 16.62 10.51
N VAL A 88 -7.00 15.37 10.08
CA VAL A 88 -5.92 14.62 9.42
C VAL A 88 -6.00 14.84 7.92
N THR A 89 -4.99 15.51 7.36
CA THR A 89 -4.89 15.79 5.92
C THR A 89 -3.85 14.87 5.29
N VAL A 90 -4.32 13.93 4.47
CA VAL A 90 -3.49 12.92 3.81
C VAL A 90 -4.03 12.68 2.39
N PRO A 91 -3.22 12.15 1.47
CA PRO A 91 -3.71 11.78 0.15
C PRO A 91 -4.81 10.73 0.24
N THR A 92 -5.82 10.85 -0.62
CA THR A 92 -6.94 9.88 -0.64
C THR A 92 -6.47 8.47 -1.00
N SER A 93 -5.42 8.34 -1.80
CA SER A 93 -4.84 7.02 -2.12
C SER A 93 -4.36 6.30 -0.86
N ASP A 94 -3.76 7.01 0.10
CA ASP A 94 -3.31 6.43 1.36
C ASP A 94 -4.50 5.97 2.22
N ILE A 95 -5.60 6.71 2.17
CA ILE A 95 -6.84 6.31 2.85
C ILE A 95 -7.37 5.00 2.27
N VAL A 96 -7.36 4.86 0.95
CA VAL A 96 -7.83 3.63 0.29
C VAL A 96 -6.93 2.45 0.64
N ILE A 97 -5.60 2.65 0.64
CA ILE A 97 -4.66 1.59 1.01
C ILE A 97 -4.87 1.15 2.46
N ALA A 98 -5.01 2.10 3.39
CA ALA A 98 -5.27 1.79 4.79
C ALA A 98 -6.59 1.04 4.97
N ALA A 99 -7.63 1.48 4.28
CA ALA A 99 -8.94 0.82 4.31
C ALA A 99 -8.86 -0.60 3.74
N CYS A 100 -8.08 -0.81 2.68
CA CYS A 100 -7.88 -2.13 2.10
C CYS A 100 -7.23 -3.09 3.09
N GLY A 101 -6.18 -2.64 3.76
CA GLY A 101 -5.54 -3.43 4.82
C GLY A 101 -6.50 -3.78 5.93
N ALA A 102 -7.26 -2.82 6.42
CA ALA A 102 -8.23 -3.03 7.49
C ALA A 102 -9.36 -3.99 7.10
N ALA A 103 -9.94 -3.80 5.91
CA ALA A 103 -11.04 -4.64 5.43
C ALA A 103 -10.61 -6.10 5.21
N HIS A 104 -9.39 -6.33 4.76
CA HIS A 104 -8.85 -7.66 4.55
C HIS A 104 -8.09 -8.20 5.77
N LYS A 105 -8.05 -7.46 6.86
CA LYS A 105 -7.38 -7.85 8.11
C LYS A 105 -5.89 -8.14 7.91
N LEU A 106 -5.25 -7.33 7.10
CA LEU A 106 -3.82 -7.40 6.83
C LEU A 106 -3.10 -6.26 7.52
N GLU A 107 -1.99 -6.57 8.16
CA GLU A 107 -1.08 -5.56 8.69
C GLU A 107 -0.44 -4.82 7.54
N LEU A 108 -0.28 -3.51 7.69
CA LEU A 108 0.32 -2.66 6.67
C LEU A 108 1.82 -2.52 6.90
N GLU A 109 2.62 -2.80 5.85
CA GLU A 109 4.04 -2.48 5.84
C GLU A 109 4.21 -1.13 5.13
N HIS A 110 4.69 -0.12 5.85
CA HIS A 110 4.83 1.24 5.30
C HIS A 110 6.06 1.96 5.84
N CYS A 111 6.48 3.00 5.14
CA CYS A 111 7.52 3.93 5.56
C CYS A 111 7.10 5.39 5.39
N ASP A 112 5.80 5.63 5.29
CA ASP A 112 5.22 6.96 5.11
C ASP A 112 4.51 7.39 6.39
N GLY A 113 4.88 8.58 6.91
CA GLY A 113 4.30 9.13 8.13
C GLY A 113 2.79 9.37 8.09
N HIS A 114 2.20 9.47 6.89
CA HIS A 114 0.74 9.59 6.77
C HIS A 114 0.02 8.43 7.44
N PHE A 115 0.56 7.23 7.36
CA PHE A 115 -0.07 6.05 7.95
C PHE A 115 -0.04 6.05 9.47
N ASP A 116 0.91 6.75 10.10
CA ASP A 116 0.94 6.90 11.55
C ASP A 116 -0.31 7.63 12.05
N ASP A 117 -0.86 8.54 11.24
CA ASP A 117 -2.08 9.28 11.57
C ASP A 117 -3.34 8.54 11.15
N ILE A 118 -3.30 7.80 10.03
CA ILE A 118 -4.47 7.11 9.47
C ILE A 118 -4.78 5.81 10.22
N LEU A 119 -3.78 4.99 10.50
CA LEU A 119 -3.99 3.65 11.05
C LEU A 119 -4.75 3.62 12.39
N PRO A 120 -4.48 4.53 13.35
CA PRO A 120 -5.27 4.55 14.58
C PRO A 120 -6.75 4.83 14.33
N LEU A 121 -7.07 5.68 13.34
CA LEU A 121 -8.45 6.00 12.98
C LEU A 121 -9.14 4.81 12.30
N ALA A 122 -8.42 4.08 11.46
CA ALA A 122 -8.94 2.88 10.81
C ALA A 122 -9.27 1.79 11.83
N LYS A 123 -8.44 1.61 12.86
CA LYS A 123 -8.69 0.64 13.93
C LYS A 123 -9.91 0.97 14.77
N ALA A 124 -10.26 2.24 14.88
CA ALA A 124 -11.39 2.70 15.68
C ALA A 124 -12.74 2.57 14.94
N LEU A 125 -12.71 2.23 13.66
CA LEU A 125 -13.90 1.96 12.87
C LEU A 125 -14.29 0.46 12.94
#